data_1db1c78eee19373a91d543354a61eaec
#
_entry.id   1db1c78eee19373a91d543354a61eaec
#
_cell.length_a   1.000
_cell.length_b   1.000
_cell.length_c   1.000
_cell.angle_alpha   90.00
_cell.angle_beta   90.00
_cell.angle_gamma   90.00
#
_symmetry.space_group_name_H-M   'P 1'
#
loop_
_entity.id
_entity.type
_entity.pdbx_description
1 polymer ?
#
loop_
_entity_poly.entity_id
_entity_poly.type
_entity_poly.pdbx_seq_one_letter_code
_entity_poly.pdbx_strand_id
1 'polypeptide(L)'
;MDSSPLILLAAGGTGGHLFPAEALGVELIRRGFRVRLVTDERALRYSGLFTKDMIDVVASETARGRNPLQLAYAGLTLATGTLSAYSLIRRLKPAAVIGFGGYPTLPPLVAAKFAGVPGIIHDANAVLGRANRFLSSRVRAIATSLPGVLDRDPALSGKTTTVGTPMRPAILAAAGVQYAAPEANGPLRLLVVGGSQGARIMADIVPGAIERLEPALWGRLILTQQVRDEDMARVRAVYDKLKINAELAPFFTDLPARLASNHLVVSRSGAGTVAELAAIGRPSILVPLPGAIDQDQFANAGVLVKVNGAIRIPQTEFTSDRLAAEISAFAAEPARLAAMAAAAKGAGRLDAAERLADLVVKVAGI
;
A
#
# COMPACT_ATOMS: atom_id res chain seq x y z
N MET A 1 24.00 26.17 -11.71
CA MET A 1 23.27 25.34 -10.71
C MET A 1 21.80 25.32 -11.14
N ASP A 2 21.20 24.15 -11.22
CA ASP A 2 19.79 24.03 -11.57
C ASP A 2 18.94 24.78 -10.52
N SER A 3 18.23 25.81 -10.97
CA SER A 3 17.43 26.71 -10.11
C SER A 3 16.03 26.15 -9.81
N SER A 4 15.71 24.93 -10.32
CA SER A 4 14.42 24.30 -10.11
C SER A 4 14.14 24.07 -8.62
N PRO A 5 12.90 24.36 -8.14
CA PRO A 5 12.53 24.13 -6.75
C PRO A 5 12.73 22.68 -6.32
N LEU A 6 13.21 22.48 -5.10
CA LEU A 6 13.40 21.16 -4.51
C LEU A 6 12.20 20.80 -3.62
N ILE A 7 11.64 19.62 -3.82
CA ILE A 7 10.63 19.01 -2.93
C ILE A 7 11.28 17.86 -2.18
N LEU A 8 11.16 17.87 -0.87
CA LEU A 8 11.69 16.83 0.01
C LEU A 8 10.59 15.85 0.35
N LEU A 9 10.74 14.58 -0.04
CA LEU A 9 9.80 13.51 0.24
C LEU A 9 10.28 12.74 1.47
N ALA A 10 9.39 12.43 2.42
CA ALA A 10 9.72 11.66 3.61
C ALA A 10 8.83 10.42 3.69
N ALA A 11 9.41 9.23 3.77
CA ALA A 11 8.66 7.98 3.78
C ALA A 11 9.33 6.94 4.68
N GLY A 12 8.52 6.09 5.34
CA GLY A 12 9.01 4.93 6.06
C GLY A 12 9.51 3.83 5.11
N GLY A 13 10.46 3.01 5.57
CA GLY A 13 11.14 1.99 4.79
C GLY A 13 10.29 0.75 4.42
N THR A 14 9.01 0.91 4.16
CA THR A 14 8.11 -0.14 3.67
C THR A 14 7.45 0.27 2.37
N GLY A 15 7.12 -0.70 1.50
CA GLY A 15 6.49 -0.43 0.21
C GLY A 15 5.21 0.40 0.30
N GLY A 16 4.42 0.24 1.38
CA GLY A 16 3.19 1.01 1.59
C GLY A 16 3.38 2.53 1.68
N HIS A 17 4.56 2.99 2.11
CA HIS A 17 4.91 4.41 2.20
C HIS A 17 5.83 4.86 1.04
N LEU A 18 6.76 3.99 0.64
CA LEU A 18 7.74 4.32 -0.39
C LEU A 18 7.13 4.39 -1.79
N PHE A 19 6.20 3.50 -2.14
CA PHE A 19 5.62 3.48 -3.49
C PHE A 19 4.79 4.72 -3.81
N PRO A 20 3.94 5.24 -2.91
CA PRO A 20 3.29 6.54 -3.14
C PRO A 20 4.27 7.72 -3.21
N ALA A 21 5.36 7.69 -2.42
CA ALA A 21 6.42 8.70 -2.49
C ALA A 21 7.15 8.66 -3.84
N GLU A 22 7.47 7.46 -4.32
CA GLU A 22 8.07 7.25 -5.63
C GLU A 22 7.16 7.75 -6.76
N ALA A 23 5.87 7.40 -6.71
CA ALA A 23 4.90 7.84 -7.71
C ALA A 23 4.76 9.37 -7.78
N LEU A 24 4.71 10.04 -6.63
CA LEU A 24 4.75 11.50 -6.60
C LEU A 24 6.09 12.03 -7.10
N GLY A 25 7.22 11.40 -6.75
CA GLY A 25 8.54 11.79 -7.21
C GLY A 25 8.66 11.78 -8.73
N VAL A 26 8.16 10.72 -9.39
CA VAL A 26 8.09 10.62 -10.86
C VAL A 26 7.31 11.80 -11.45
N GLU A 27 6.14 12.11 -10.89
CA GLU A 27 5.30 13.20 -11.39
C GLU A 27 5.93 14.57 -11.17
N LEU A 28 6.56 14.81 -10.01
CA LEU A 28 7.25 16.07 -9.74
C LEU A 28 8.46 16.28 -10.66
N ILE A 29 9.24 15.22 -10.93
CA ILE A 29 10.36 15.29 -11.88
C ILE A 29 9.84 15.59 -13.30
N ARG A 30 8.75 14.95 -13.72
CA ARG A 30 8.10 15.22 -15.02
C ARG A 30 7.67 16.69 -15.16
N ARG A 31 7.31 17.35 -14.04
CA ARG A 31 6.99 18.80 -13.98
C ARG A 31 8.21 19.70 -13.86
N GLY A 32 9.42 19.17 -13.84
CA GLY A 32 10.66 19.93 -13.76
C GLY A 32 11.12 20.27 -12.33
N PHE A 33 10.56 19.66 -11.30
CA PHE A 33 11.02 19.81 -9.92
C PHE A 33 12.15 18.85 -9.58
N ARG A 34 13.05 19.29 -8.71
CA ARG A 34 14.02 18.39 -8.08
C ARG A 34 13.37 17.70 -6.90
N VAL A 35 13.70 16.42 -6.71
CA VAL A 35 13.20 15.64 -5.57
C VAL A 35 14.34 14.95 -4.84
N ARG A 36 14.21 14.81 -3.52
CA ARG A 36 15.06 13.97 -2.67
C ARG A 36 14.19 13.21 -1.68
N LEU A 37 14.64 12.03 -1.30
CA LEU A 37 13.95 11.17 -0.32
C LEU A 37 14.68 11.23 1.02
N VAL A 38 13.95 11.52 2.09
CA VAL A 38 14.41 11.34 3.47
C VAL A 38 13.73 10.09 4.03
N THR A 39 14.52 9.15 4.53
CA THR A 39 14.02 7.85 4.98
C THR A 39 14.93 7.22 6.02
N ASP A 40 14.63 5.98 6.43
CA ASP A 40 15.49 5.14 7.27
C ASP A 40 16.30 4.13 6.43
N GLU A 41 17.26 3.45 7.06
CA GLU A 41 18.13 2.47 6.40
C GLU A 41 17.39 1.32 5.70
N ARG A 42 16.16 1.00 6.13
CA ARG A 42 15.37 -0.10 5.54
C ARG A 42 14.98 0.20 4.10
N ALA A 43 14.83 1.47 3.75
CA ALA A 43 14.47 1.88 2.39
C ALA A 43 15.59 1.64 1.37
N LEU A 44 16.85 1.56 1.80
CA LEU A 44 18.00 1.31 0.92
C LEU A 44 17.92 -0.05 0.20
N ARG A 45 17.04 -0.94 0.64
CA ARG A 45 16.79 -2.26 0.01
C ARG A 45 15.82 -2.19 -1.17
N TYR A 46 15.10 -1.09 -1.33
CA TYR A 46 14.15 -0.91 -2.43
C TYR A 46 14.86 -0.24 -3.60
N SER A 47 14.92 -0.95 -4.73
CA SER A 47 15.29 -0.36 -6.01
C SER A 47 14.07 0.37 -6.59
N GLY A 48 14.25 1.59 -7.04
CA GLY A 48 13.18 2.39 -7.62
C GLY A 48 13.72 3.69 -8.20
N LEU A 49 12.89 4.73 -8.25
CA LEU A 49 13.26 6.06 -8.74
C LEU A 49 14.48 6.65 -8.01
N PHE A 50 14.55 6.44 -6.69
CA PHE A 50 15.55 7.12 -5.85
C PHE A 50 16.90 6.41 -5.89
N THR A 51 17.87 7.03 -6.56
CA THR A 51 19.27 6.62 -6.53
C THR A 51 19.91 7.01 -5.19
N LYS A 52 21.07 6.43 -4.84
CA LYS A 52 21.74 6.67 -3.54
C LYS A 52 22.04 8.15 -3.27
N ASP A 53 22.34 8.91 -4.31
CA ASP A 53 22.60 10.35 -4.24
C ASP A 53 21.33 11.18 -4.01
N MET A 54 20.15 10.63 -4.27
CA MET A 54 18.85 11.25 -3.99
C MET A 54 18.30 10.90 -2.61
N ILE A 55 18.95 10.02 -1.84
CA ILE A 55 18.47 9.56 -0.54
C ILE A 55 19.30 10.16 0.59
N ASP A 56 18.61 10.76 1.56
CA ASP A 56 19.17 11.18 2.84
C ASP A 56 18.60 10.27 3.95
N VAL A 57 19.49 9.59 4.69
CA VAL A 57 19.09 8.74 5.81
C VAL A 57 19.07 9.57 7.10
N VAL A 58 17.95 9.53 7.79
CA VAL A 58 17.76 10.21 9.07
C VAL A 58 17.35 9.20 10.13
N ALA A 59 18.00 9.28 11.30
CA ALA A 59 17.69 8.40 12.41
C ALA A 59 16.22 8.55 12.83
N SER A 60 15.53 7.44 12.88
CA SER A 60 14.15 7.36 13.34
C SER A 60 13.90 6.02 14.00
N GLU A 61 13.24 6.01 15.12
CA GLU A 61 12.92 4.78 15.83
C GLU A 61 11.46 4.74 16.26
N THR A 62 10.90 3.53 16.21
CA THR A 62 9.57 3.26 16.71
C THR A 62 9.67 2.89 18.18
N ALA A 63 9.02 3.63 19.06
CA ALA A 63 8.88 3.22 20.43
C ALA A 63 8.17 1.86 20.51
N ARG A 64 8.92 0.81 20.85
CA ARG A 64 8.41 -0.55 21.02
C ARG A 64 8.24 -0.83 22.52
N GLY A 65 6.97 -0.99 22.96
CA GLY A 65 6.65 -1.29 24.36
C GLY A 65 6.42 -0.07 25.25
N ARG A 66 6.22 -0.34 26.55
CA ARG A 66 5.95 0.66 27.60
C ARG A 66 7.12 0.82 28.58
N ASN A 67 8.28 0.24 28.28
CA ASN A 67 9.46 0.38 29.12
C ASN A 67 9.97 1.84 29.08
N PRO A 68 10.10 2.53 30.23
CA PRO A 68 10.55 3.93 30.28
C PRO A 68 11.90 4.18 29.60
N LEU A 69 12.84 3.23 29.70
CA LEU A 69 14.16 3.33 29.05
C LEU A 69 14.06 3.27 27.52
N GLN A 70 13.19 2.39 26.99
CA GLN A 70 12.96 2.30 25.54
C GLN A 70 12.23 3.55 25.02
N LEU A 71 11.29 4.10 25.80
CA LEU A 71 10.62 5.35 25.44
C LEU A 71 11.60 6.53 25.45
N ALA A 72 12.48 6.62 26.45
CA ALA A 72 13.52 7.65 26.52
C ALA A 72 14.50 7.54 25.35
N TYR A 73 14.94 6.33 25.01
CA TYR A 73 15.81 6.07 23.84
C TYR A 73 15.13 6.47 22.54
N ALA A 74 13.88 6.05 22.32
CA ALA A 74 13.12 6.44 21.13
C ALA A 74 12.92 7.97 21.04
N GLY A 75 12.67 8.63 22.18
CA GLY A 75 12.57 10.09 22.25
C GLY A 75 13.89 10.78 21.87
N LEU A 76 15.02 10.28 22.38
CA LEU A 76 16.35 10.80 22.05
C LEU A 76 16.68 10.59 20.56
N THR A 77 16.38 9.41 20.01
CA THR A 77 16.58 9.11 18.58
C THR A 77 15.74 10.02 17.70
N LEU A 78 14.48 10.29 18.06
CA LEU A 78 13.64 11.24 17.33
C LEU A 78 14.16 12.67 17.44
N ALA A 79 14.67 13.08 18.59
CA ALA A 79 15.26 14.42 18.80
C ALA A 79 16.53 14.60 17.94
N THR A 80 17.47 13.65 17.98
CA THR A 80 18.70 13.69 17.19
C THR A 80 18.39 13.62 15.68
N GLY A 81 17.43 12.77 15.28
CA GLY A 81 16.93 12.72 13.91
C GLY A 81 16.30 14.04 13.46
N THR A 82 15.57 14.73 14.34
CA THR A 82 14.97 16.03 14.04
C THR A 82 16.05 17.12 13.85
N LEU A 83 17.09 17.13 14.68
CA LEU A 83 18.22 18.06 14.53
C LEU A 83 18.98 17.81 13.21
N SER A 84 19.24 16.55 12.89
CA SER A 84 19.85 16.16 11.61
C SER A 84 18.98 16.60 10.40
N ALA A 85 17.68 16.33 10.45
CA ALA A 85 16.73 16.75 9.42
C ALA A 85 16.64 18.29 9.32
N TYR A 86 16.72 19.01 10.44
CA TYR A 86 16.73 20.47 10.44
C TYR A 86 17.98 21.03 9.74
N SER A 87 19.16 20.49 10.05
CA SER A 87 20.41 20.86 9.35
C SER A 87 20.32 20.56 7.85
N LEU A 88 19.76 19.40 7.47
CA LEU A 88 19.53 19.01 6.08
C LEU A 88 18.62 20.01 5.37
N ILE A 89 17.47 20.37 5.97
CA ILE A 89 16.50 21.31 5.40
C ILE A 89 17.12 22.72 5.24
N ARG A 90 17.90 23.18 6.23
CA ARG A 90 18.60 24.47 6.17
C ARG A 90 19.64 24.51 5.04
N ARG A 91 20.31 23.38 4.78
CA ARG A 91 21.29 23.23 3.68
C ARG A 91 20.62 23.14 2.32
N LEU A 92 19.58 22.31 2.19
CA LEU A 92 18.92 22.02 0.92
C LEU A 92 17.90 23.08 0.51
N LYS A 93 17.32 23.81 1.48
CA LYS A 93 16.29 24.84 1.29
C LYS A 93 15.12 24.36 0.40
N PRO A 94 14.45 23.23 0.75
CA PRO A 94 13.34 22.74 -0.04
C PRO A 94 12.16 23.72 0.00
N ALA A 95 11.40 23.79 -1.10
CA ALA A 95 10.18 24.60 -1.19
C ALA A 95 9.03 23.98 -0.35
N ALA A 96 9.01 22.65 -0.21
CA ALA A 96 8.07 21.95 0.68
C ALA A 96 8.66 20.61 1.13
N VAL A 97 8.11 20.07 2.24
CA VAL A 97 8.37 18.71 2.73
C VAL A 97 7.06 17.95 2.78
N ILE A 98 7.00 16.78 2.15
CA ILE A 98 5.82 15.91 2.21
C ILE A 98 6.15 14.56 2.82
N GLY A 99 5.34 14.12 3.79
CA GLY A 99 5.46 12.82 4.48
C GLY A 99 4.37 11.85 4.08
N PHE A 100 4.76 10.58 3.85
CA PHE A 100 3.87 9.50 3.45
C PHE A 100 3.53 8.52 4.58
N GLY A 101 3.86 8.89 5.82
CA GLY A 101 3.60 8.07 6.98
C GLY A 101 4.78 7.20 7.42
N GLY A 102 4.56 6.51 8.53
CA GLY A 102 5.61 5.81 9.24
C GLY A 102 6.45 6.76 10.13
N TYR A 103 7.13 6.20 11.13
CA TYR A 103 7.95 6.99 12.07
C TYR A 103 9.07 7.79 11.40
N PRO A 104 9.69 7.35 10.28
CA PRO A 104 10.70 8.15 9.57
C PRO A 104 10.21 9.49 9.03
N THR A 105 8.91 9.72 8.95
CA THR A 105 8.38 11.03 8.53
C THR A 105 8.32 12.06 9.65
N LEU A 106 8.40 11.64 10.93
CA LEU A 106 8.31 12.55 12.07
C LEU A 106 9.47 13.56 12.10
N PRO A 107 10.77 13.15 12.09
CA PRO A 107 11.88 14.07 12.14
C PRO A 107 11.85 15.14 11.04
N PRO A 108 11.71 14.80 9.73
CA PRO A 108 11.74 15.81 8.68
C PRO A 108 10.52 16.75 8.70
N LEU A 109 9.32 16.28 9.06
CA LEU A 109 8.13 17.14 9.13
C LEU A 109 8.16 18.07 10.35
N VAL A 110 8.66 17.60 11.49
CA VAL A 110 8.87 18.45 12.66
C VAL A 110 9.96 19.49 12.39
N ALA A 111 11.08 19.09 11.78
CA ALA A 111 12.16 19.99 11.38
C ALA A 111 11.70 21.05 10.37
N ALA A 112 10.87 20.66 9.38
CA ALA A 112 10.28 21.58 8.41
C ALA A 112 9.49 22.70 9.08
N LYS A 113 8.66 22.34 10.08
CA LYS A 113 7.91 23.32 10.88
C LYS A 113 8.83 24.33 11.55
N PHE A 114 9.92 23.89 12.19
CA PHE A 114 10.88 24.78 12.84
C PHE A 114 11.70 25.61 11.84
N ALA A 115 11.94 25.09 10.65
CA ALA A 115 12.64 25.81 9.58
C ALA A 115 11.75 26.78 8.79
N GLY A 116 10.44 26.84 9.09
CA GLY A 116 9.48 27.66 8.35
C GLY A 116 9.13 27.12 6.96
N VAL A 117 9.49 25.87 6.66
CA VAL A 117 9.18 25.20 5.38
C VAL A 117 7.79 24.55 5.46
N PRO A 118 6.91 24.75 4.47
CA PRO A 118 5.58 24.15 4.49
C PRO A 118 5.64 22.63 4.46
N GLY A 119 4.96 22.00 5.43
CA GLY A 119 4.83 20.56 5.55
C GLY A 119 3.48 20.07 5.03
N ILE A 120 3.48 18.91 4.39
CA ILE A 120 2.29 18.20 3.92
C ILE A 120 2.39 16.76 4.43
N ILE A 121 1.27 16.13 4.77
CA ILE A 121 1.21 14.68 4.98
C ILE A 121 0.23 14.05 4.00
N HIS A 122 0.57 12.86 3.52
CA HIS A 122 -0.31 11.98 2.78
C HIS A 122 -0.61 10.74 3.62
N ASP A 123 -1.89 10.36 3.73
CA ASP A 123 -2.31 9.12 4.38
C ASP A 123 -3.10 8.25 3.40
N ALA A 124 -2.61 7.04 3.22
CA ALA A 124 -3.22 6.07 2.32
C ALA A 124 -4.38 5.29 2.96
N ASN A 125 -4.45 5.25 4.29
CA ASN A 125 -5.41 4.42 5.02
C ASN A 125 -6.77 5.10 5.17
N ALA A 126 -7.79 4.27 5.42
CA ALA A 126 -9.14 4.73 5.79
C ALA A 126 -9.19 5.32 7.21
N VAL A 127 -8.15 5.12 8.01
CA VAL A 127 -7.98 5.70 9.35
C VAL A 127 -6.59 6.33 9.42
N LEU A 128 -6.51 7.56 9.91
CA LEU A 128 -5.25 8.30 9.98
C LEU A 128 -4.22 7.57 10.84
N GLY A 129 -3.06 7.25 10.26
CA GLY A 129 -1.97 6.57 10.96
C GLY A 129 -1.39 7.39 12.10
N ARG A 130 -0.81 6.76 13.13
CA ARG A 130 -0.32 7.43 14.35
C ARG A 130 0.67 8.56 14.10
N ALA A 131 1.65 8.34 13.21
CA ALA A 131 2.61 9.38 12.85
C ALA A 131 1.92 10.58 12.20
N ASN A 132 1.02 10.32 11.23
CA ASN A 132 0.27 11.36 10.56
C ASN A 132 -0.71 12.06 11.51
N ARG A 133 -1.32 11.35 12.46
CA ARG A 133 -2.16 11.95 13.52
C ARG A 133 -1.36 12.92 14.38
N PHE A 134 -0.13 12.55 14.80
CA PHE A 134 0.75 13.47 15.52
C PHE A 134 1.14 14.69 14.68
N LEU A 135 1.38 14.51 13.38
CA LEU A 135 1.78 15.58 12.47
C LEU A 135 0.62 16.45 12.00
N SER A 136 -0.62 15.94 12.05
CA SER A 136 -1.80 16.57 11.46
C SER A 136 -2.00 18.05 11.87
N SER A 137 -1.80 18.38 13.16
CA SER A 137 -1.89 19.76 13.66
C SER A 137 -0.67 20.64 13.30
N ARG A 138 0.41 20.05 12.81
CA ARG A 138 1.72 20.70 12.59
C ARG A 138 2.02 20.99 11.14
N VAL A 139 1.25 20.43 10.21
CA VAL A 139 1.42 20.61 8.78
C VAL A 139 0.44 21.61 8.19
N ARG A 140 0.77 22.14 7.02
CA ARG A 140 -0.04 23.12 6.30
C ARG A 140 -1.20 22.48 5.55
N ALA A 141 -1.02 21.25 5.05
CA ALA A 141 -2.07 20.51 4.36
C ALA A 141 -2.00 19.01 4.65
N ILE A 142 -3.15 18.35 4.54
CA ILE A 142 -3.33 16.92 4.68
C ILE A 142 -3.91 16.39 3.38
N ALA A 143 -3.22 15.45 2.76
CA ALA A 143 -3.73 14.69 1.62
C ALA A 143 -4.23 13.34 2.10
N THR A 144 -5.42 12.93 1.70
CA THR A 144 -5.97 11.61 2.02
C THR A 144 -6.24 10.82 0.75
N SER A 145 -6.05 9.50 0.82
CA SER A 145 -6.41 8.63 -0.29
C SER A 145 -7.92 8.47 -0.44
N LEU A 146 -8.64 8.53 0.66
CA LEU A 146 -10.07 8.28 0.72
C LEU A 146 -10.83 9.50 1.22
N PRO A 147 -12.06 9.73 0.74
CA PRO A 147 -12.92 10.78 1.28
C PRO A 147 -13.39 10.41 2.70
N GLY A 148 -13.74 11.41 3.48
CA GLY A 148 -14.40 11.22 4.78
C GLY A 148 -13.46 10.87 5.94
N VAL A 149 -12.16 10.68 5.71
CA VAL A 149 -11.21 10.26 6.76
C VAL A 149 -11.15 11.25 7.91
N LEU A 150 -11.27 12.54 7.64
CA LEU A 150 -11.16 13.63 8.63
C LEU A 150 -12.39 14.56 8.66
N ASP A 151 -13.52 14.18 8.06
CA ASP A 151 -14.72 15.04 7.99
C ASP A 151 -15.30 15.36 9.37
N ARG A 152 -15.08 14.49 10.35
CA ARG A 152 -15.55 14.65 11.74
C ARG A 152 -14.65 15.50 12.61
N ASP A 153 -13.50 15.94 12.10
CA ASP A 153 -12.57 16.82 12.80
C ASP A 153 -12.56 18.21 12.13
N PRO A 154 -13.33 19.19 12.63
CA PRO A 154 -13.42 20.52 12.02
C PRO A 154 -12.09 21.26 11.94
N ALA A 155 -11.14 20.98 12.85
CA ALA A 155 -9.82 21.59 12.86
C ALA A 155 -8.91 21.09 11.74
N LEU A 156 -9.18 19.89 11.22
CA LEU A 156 -8.38 19.24 10.19
C LEU A 156 -9.07 19.21 8.83
N SER A 157 -10.41 19.17 8.77
CA SER A 157 -11.16 19.08 7.53
C SER A 157 -10.88 20.26 6.59
N GLY A 158 -10.75 21.49 7.12
CA GLY A 158 -10.46 22.70 6.33
C GLY A 158 -9.11 22.72 5.61
N LYS A 159 -8.16 21.86 5.99
CA LYS A 159 -6.84 21.68 5.33
C LYS A 159 -6.65 20.31 4.72
N THR A 160 -7.70 19.51 4.61
CA THR A 160 -7.68 18.17 4.06
C THR A 160 -8.15 18.18 2.60
N THR A 161 -7.43 17.47 1.74
CA THR A 161 -7.76 17.28 0.33
C THR A 161 -7.71 15.80 0.00
N THR A 162 -8.78 15.26 -0.57
CA THR A 162 -8.79 13.86 -1.06
C THR A 162 -8.14 13.81 -2.43
N VAL A 163 -6.99 13.17 -2.52
CA VAL A 163 -6.20 13.06 -3.75
C VAL A 163 -6.19 11.64 -4.33
N GLY A 164 -6.41 10.62 -3.52
CA GLY A 164 -6.20 9.23 -3.88
C GLY A 164 -4.81 8.72 -3.45
N THR A 165 -4.51 7.47 -3.76
CA THR A 165 -3.18 6.88 -3.53
C THR A 165 -2.34 7.02 -4.79
N PRO A 166 -1.23 7.78 -4.79
CA PRO A 166 -0.31 7.84 -5.91
C PRO A 166 0.21 6.46 -6.30
N MET A 167 0.16 6.14 -7.59
CA MET A 167 0.49 4.82 -8.11
C MET A 167 1.68 4.85 -9.03
N ARG A 168 2.54 3.84 -8.89
CA ARG A 168 3.72 3.66 -9.77
C ARG A 168 3.30 3.42 -11.22
N PRO A 169 4.15 3.79 -12.20
CA PRO A 169 3.84 3.59 -13.62
C PRO A 169 3.42 2.16 -13.99
N ALA A 170 4.02 1.16 -13.35
CA ALA A 170 3.66 -0.25 -13.58
C ALA A 170 2.20 -0.58 -13.20
N ILE A 171 1.65 0.05 -12.16
CA ILE A 171 0.24 -0.10 -11.78
C ILE A 171 -0.66 0.61 -12.80
N LEU A 172 -0.27 1.81 -13.23
CA LEU A 172 -1.03 2.57 -14.24
C LEU A 172 -1.10 1.81 -15.57
N ALA A 173 0.02 1.19 -15.99
CA ALA A 173 0.06 0.32 -17.17
C ALA A 173 -0.85 -0.91 -16.99
N ALA A 174 -0.78 -1.59 -15.84
CA ALA A 174 -1.63 -2.73 -15.51
C ALA A 174 -3.12 -2.35 -15.44
N ALA A 175 -3.43 -1.13 -15.01
CA ALA A 175 -4.79 -0.61 -14.99
C ALA A 175 -5.40 -0.42 -16.38
N GLY A 176 -4.60 -0.31 -17.43
CA GLY A 176 -5.05 -0.30 -18.84
C GLY A 176 -5.53 -1.66 -19.35
N VAL A 177 -5.20 -2.76 -18.68
CA VAL A 177 -5.61 -4.11 -19.06
C VAL A 177 -7.07 -4.35 -18.67
N GLN A 178 -7.92 -4.60 -19.67
CA GLN A 178 -9.32 -4.92 -19.42
C GLN A 178 -9.46 -6.25 -18.66
N TYR A 179 -10.42 -6.31 -17.76
CA TYR A 179 -10.78 -7.54 -17.09
C TYR A 179 -11.54 -8.46 -18.03
N ALA A 180 -11.05 -9.68 -18.21
CA ALA A 180 -11.78 -10.76 -18.87
C ALA A 180 -12.20 -11.77 -17.78
N ALA A 181 -13.50 -12.02 -17.65
CA ALA A 181 -13.98 -13.06 -16.74
C ALA A 181 -13.56 -14.46 -17.25
N PRO A 182 -13.37 -15.44 -16.36
CA PRO A 182 -13.12 -16.81 -16.80
C PRO A 182 -14.31 -17.34 -17.61
N GLU A 183 -14.05 -18.13 -18.63
CA GLU A 183 -15.09 -18.88 -19.31
C GLU A 183 -15.68 -19.96 -18.36
N ALA A 184 -16.93 -20.35 -18.58
CA ALA A 184 -17.66 -21.29 -17.69
C ALA A 184 -16.89 -22.58 -17.40
N ASN A 185 -16.18 -23.12 -18.37
CA ASN A 185 -15.32 -24.32 -18.24
C ASN A 185 -13.84 -24.05 -18.52
N GLY A 186 -13.47 -22.79 -18.67
CA GLY A 186 -12.11 -22.36 -18.92
C GLY A 186 -11.23 -22.29 -17.66
N PRO A 187 -9.96 -21.94 -17.82
CA PRO A 187 -9.04 -21.77 -16.69
C PRO A 187 -9.51 -20.71 -15.70
N LEU A 188 -9.42 -21.01 -14.41
CA LEU A 188 -9.58 -20.04 -13.31
C LEU A 188 -8.21 -19.63 -12.78
N ARG A 189 -7.82 -18.37 -12.99
CA ARG A 189 -6.55 -17.82 -12.50
C ARG A 189 -6.76 -17.19 -11.15
N LEU A 190 -6.08 -17.73 -10.13
CA LEU A 190 -6.15 -17.28 -8.74
C LEU A 190 -4.78 -16.77 -8.29
N LEU A 191 -4.73 -15.53 -7.81
CA LEU A 191 -3.55 -14.94 -7.20
C LEU A 191 -3.74 -14.81 -5.69
N VAL A 192 -2.76 -15.29 -4.92
CA VAL A 192 -2.76 -15.19 -3.45
C VAL A 192 -1.53 -14.42 -3.00
N VAL A 193 -1.73 -13.29 -2.31
CA VAL A 193 -0.63 -12.44 -1.84
C VAL A 193 -0.83 -12.00 -0.39
N GLY A 194 0.23 -12.09 0.40
CA GLY A 194 0.23 -11.72 1.82
C GLY A 194 0.65 -10.27 2.11
N GLY A 195 1.03 -9.50 1.06
CA GLY A 195 1.65 -8.18 1.20
C GLY A 195 3.19 -8.24 1.19
N SER A 196 3.86 -7.11 1.46
CA SER A 196 5.32 -6.96 1.30
C SER A 196 6.18 -7.96 2.10
N GLN A 197 5.65 -8.51 3.19
CA GLN A 197 6.37 -9.48 4.06
C GLN A 197 5.82 -10.90 3.96
N GLY A 198 4.85 -11.15 3.06
CA GLY A 198 4.08 -12.37 3.06
C GLY A 198 3.15 -12.49 4.28
N ALA A 199 2.26 -13.47 4.27
CA ALA A 199 1.35 -13.73 5.38
C ALA A 199 1.20 -15.24 5.61
N ARG A 200 1.67 -15.74 6.75
CA ARG A 200 1.62 -17.15 7.11
C ARG A 200 0.20 -17.74 6.99
N ILE A 201 -0.82 -16.96 7.38
CA ILE A 201 -2.22 -17.42 7.31
C ILE A 201 -2.63 -17.86 5.89
N MET A 202 -2.04 -17.25 4.83
CA MET A 202 -2.31 -17.67 3.46
C MET A 202 -1.72 -19.07 3.20
N ALA A 203 -0.52 -19.36 3.69
CA ALA A 203 0.10 -20.67 3.60
C ALA A 203 -0.62 -21.73 4.48
N ASP A 204 -1.24 -21.31 5.57
CA ASP A 204 -1.97 -22.23 6.47
C ASP A 204 -3.36 -22.61 5.93
N ILE A 205 -4.05 -21.68 5.27
CA ILE A 205 -5.47 -21.87 4.90
C ILE A 205 -5.66 -22.23 3.43
N VAL A 206 -4.93 -21.55 2.51
CA VAL A 206 -5.20 -21.70 1.08
C VAL A 206 -4.97 -23.12 0.56
N PRO A 207 -3.88 -23.83 0.91
CA PRO A 207 -3.70 -25.21 0.43
C PRO A 207 -4.85 -26.13 0.82
N GLY A 208 -5.31 -26.04 2.09
CA GLY A 208 -6.45 -26.82 2.56
C GLY A 208 -7.78 -26.43 1.92
N ALA A 209 -7.93 -25.16 1.49
CA ALA A 209 -9.10 -24.74 0.72
C ALA A 209 -9.09 -25.32 -0.69
N ILE A 210 -7.93 -25.30 -1.35
CA ILE A 210 -7.79 -25.91 -2.69
C ILE A 210 -8.06 -27.43 -2.65
N GLU A 211 -7.59 -28.14 -1.61
CA GLU A 211 -7.87 -29.58 -1.42
C GLU A 211 -9.38 -29.89 -1.31
N ARG A 212 -10.19 -28.94 -0.82
CA ARG A 212 -11.65 -29.08 -0.66
C ARG A 212 -12.47 -28.73 -1.90
N LEU A 213 -11.84 -28.19 -2.92
CA LEU A 213 -12.52 -27.92 -4.19
C LEU A 213 -12.86 -29.23 -4.90
N GLU A 214 -13.92 -29.21 -5.70
CA GLU A 214 -14.27 -30.34 -6.57
C GLU A 214 -13.09 -30.67 -7.50
N PRO A 215 -12.78 -31.98 -7.72
CA PRO A 215 -11.66 -32.40 -8.56
C PRO A 215 -11.69 -31.83 -9.99
N ALA A 216 -12.87 -31.61 -10.55
CA ALA A 216 -13.02 -30.95 -11.85
C ALA A 216 -12.47 -29.52 -11.89
N LEU A 217 -12.44 -28.82 -10.74
CA LEU A 217 -11.91 -27.47 -10.65
C LEU A 217 -10.38 -27.47 -10.53
N TRP A 218 -9.77 -28.53 -9.97
CA TRP A 218 -8.31 -28.62 -9.88
C TRP A 218 -7.62 -28.53 -11.24
N GLY A 219 -8.15 -29.24 -12.23
CA GLY A 219 -7.59 -29.23 -13.61
C GLY A 219 -7.72 -27.88 -14.32
N ARG A 220 -8.59 -27.00 -13.84
CA ARG A 220 -8.83 -25.66 -14.39
C ARG A 220 -8.09 -24.57 -13.62
N LEU A 221 -7.59 -24.86 -12.42
CA LEU A 221 -6.99 -23.86 -11.54
C LEU A 221 -5.54 -23.56 -11.98
N ILE A 222 -5.26 -22.30 -12.23
CA ILE A 222 -3.92 -21.77 -12.41
C ILE A 222 -3.66 -20.88 -11.19
N LEU A 223 -2.81 -21.37 -10.28
CA LEU A 223 -2.58 -20.75 -9.00
C LEU A 223 -1.22 -20.04 -8.96
N THR A 224 -1.22 -18.79 -8.56
CA THR A 224 -0.01 -18.04 -8.20
C THR A 224 -0.11 -17.66 -6.72
N GLN A 225 0.82 -18.13 -5.89
CA GLN A 225 0.77 -17.85 -4.46
C GLN A 225 2.10 -17.37 -3.91
N GLN A 226 2.07 -16.24 -3.20
CA GLN A 226 3.19 -15.79 -2.38
C GLN A 226 3.27 -16.66 -1.13
N VAL A 227 4.43 -17.28 -0.92
CA VAL A 227 4.69 -18.19 0.21
C VAL A 227 6.05 -17.86 0.78
N ARG A 228 6.14 -17.68 2.10
CA ARG A 228 7.43 -17.45 2.77
C ARG A 228 8.34 -18.67 2.62
N ASP A 229 9.66 -18.46 2.66
CA ASP A 229 10.63 -19.54 2.50
C ASP A 229 10.42 -20.68 3.49
N GLU A 230 10.08 -20.35 4.75
CA GLU A 230 9.81 -21.35 5.80
C GLU A 230 8.57 -22.21 5.56
N ASP A 231 7.60 -21.72 4.77
CA ASP A 231 6.34 -22.45 4.46
C ASP A 231 6.39 -23.13 3.08
N MET A 232 7.39 -22.84 2.26
CA MET A 232 7.47 -23.22 0.84
C MET A 232 7.33 -24.72 0.62
N ALA A 233 8.10 -25.53 1.34
CA ALA A 233 8.09 -26.99 1.17
C ALA A 233 6.72 -27.60 1.52
N ARG A 234 6.09 -27.14 2.59
CA ARG A 234 4.81 -27.60 3.06
C ARG A 234 3.68 -27.29 2.06
N VAL A 235 3.67 -26.06 1.55
CA VAL A 235 2.65 -25.62 0.59
C VAL A 235 2.82 -26.35 -0.74
N ARG A 236 4.05 -26.49 -1.24
CA ARG A 236 4.35 -27.20 -2.49
C ARG A 236 3.89 -28.66 -2.42
N ALA A 237 4.18 -29.37 -1.32
CA ALA A 237 3.80 -30.76 -1.16
C ALA A 237 2.29 -31.01 -1.31
N VAL A 238 1.44 -30.05 -0.86
CA VAL A 238 -0.02 -30.15 -1.04
C VAL A 238 -0.40 -30.01 -2.50
N TYR A 239 0.15 -29.01 -3.20
CA TYR A 239 -0.21 -28.76 -4.60
C TYR A 239 0.31 -29.84 -5.54
N ASP A 240 1.49 -30.39 -5.28
CA ASP A 240 2.06 -31.51 -6.05
C ASP A 240 1.20 -32.78 -5.90
N LYS A 241 0.75 -33.09 -4.67
CA LYS A 241 -0.19 -34.19 -4.39
C LYS A 241 -1.49 -34.05 -5.19
N LEU A 242 -2.02 -32.83 -5.29
CA LEU A 242 -3.26 -32.53 -6.01
C LEU A 242 -3.05 -32.31 -7.52
N LYS A 243 -1.79 -32.32 -7.98
CA LYS A 243 -1.39 -32.00 -9.37
C LYS A 243 -1.88 -30.62 -9.83
N ILE A 244 -1.88 -29.64 -8.92
CA ILE A 244 -2.27 -28.27 -9.20
C ILE A 244 -1.12 -27.55 -9.92
N ASN A 245 -1.43 -26.84 -10.99
CA ASN A 245 -0.48 -25.94 -11.64
C ASN A 245 -0.30 -24.68 -10.79
N ALA A 246 0.71 -24.70 -9.88
CA ALA A 246 0.96 -23.64 -8.92
C ALA A 246 2.37 -23.03 -9.07
N GLU A 247 2.41 -21.72 -9.26
CA GLU A 247 3.64 -20.93 -9.15
C GLU A 247 3.75 -20.38 -7.73
N LEU A 248 4.84 -20.74 -7.04
CA LEU A 248 5.12 -20.32 -5.66
C LEU A 248 6.41 -19.51 -5.61
N ALA A 249 6.37 -18.36 -4.96
CA ALA A 249 7.55 -17.54 -4.71
C ALA A 249 7.42 -16.73 -3.41
N PRO A 250 8.52 -16.38 -2.74
CA PRO A 250 8.47 -15.56 -1.54
C PRO A 250 8.12 -14.10 -1.85
N PHE A 251 8.40 -13.66 -3.07
CA PHE A 251 8.11 -12.31 -3.53
C PHE A 251 7.93 -12.28 -5.05
N PHE A 252 7.03 -11.42 -5.54
CA PHE A 252 6.82 -11.18 -6.97
C PHE A 252 7.21 -9.74 -7.32
N THR A 253 8.20 -9.56 -8.16
CA THR A 253 8.65 -8.24 -8.64
C THR A 253 7.68 -7.64 -9.68
N ASP A 254 6.96 -8.50 -10.38
CA ASP A 254 5.99 -8.22 -11.43
C ASP A 254 4.52 -8.25 -10.95
N LEU A 255 4.30 -8.04 -9.63
CA LEU A 255 2.96 -8.09 -9.02
C LEU A 255 1.89 -7.28 -9.77
N PRO A 256 2.15 -6.08 -10.32
CA PRO A 256 1.15 -5.34 -11.10
C PRO A 256 0.62 -6.12 -12.31
N ALA A 257 1.51 -6.77 -13.07
CA ALA A 257 1.11 -7.60 -14.22
C ALA A 257 0.32 -8.85 -13.78
N ARG A 258 0.73 -9.47 -12.67
CA ARG A 258 0.02 -10.61 -12.07
C ARG A 258 -1.38 -10.22 -11.59
N LEU A 259 -1.52 -9.08 -10.94
CA LEU A 259 -2.85 -8.55 -10.59
C LEU A 259 -3.71 -8.41 -11.85
N ALA A 260 -3.16 -7.85 -12.94
CA ALA A 260 -3.90 -7.64 -14.17
C ALA A 260 -4.27 -8.94 -14.91
N SER A 261 -3.51 -10.02 -14.78
CA SER A 261 -3.72 -11.28 -15.49
C SER A 261 -4.58 -12.30 -14.73
N ASN A 262 -4.89 -12.05 -13.46
CA ASN A 262 -5.65 -13.00 -12.64
C ASN A 262 -7.13 -12.63 -12.56
N HIS A 263 -7.99 -13.65 -12.41
CA HIS A 263 -9.44 -13.50 -12.33
C HIS A 263 -9.91 -13.14 -10.92
N LEU A 264 -9.26 -13.69 -9.90
CA LEU A 264 -9.57 -13.46 -8.51
C LEU A 264 -8.29 -13.27 -7.69
N VAL A 265 -8.30 -12.35 -6.75
CA VAL A 265 -7.17 -12.10 -5.85
C VAL A 265 -7.58 -12.35 -4.41
N VAL A 266 -6.82 -13.18 -3.70
CA VAL A 266 -6.94 -13.34 -2.24
C VAL A 266 -5.77 -12.60 -1.59
N SER A 267 -6.05 -11.62 -0.73
CA SER A 267 -4.95 -10.82 -0.16
C SER A 267 -5.26 -10.22 1.20
N ARG A 268 -4.19 -9.72 1.87
CA ARG A 268 -4.34 -8.73 2.95
C ARG A 268 -4.90 -7.43 2.39
N SER A 269 -5.51 -6.62 3.24
CA SER A 269 -6.15 -5.35 2.87
C SER A 269 -5.33 -4.13 3.31
N GLY A 270 -4.01 -4.17 3.09
CA GLY A 270 -3.19 -2.96 3.20
C GLY A 270 -3.68 -1.87 2.24
N ALA A 271 -3.55 -0.60 2.61
CA ALA A 271 -4.07 0.52 1.82
C ALA A 271 -3.58 0.51 0.36
N GLY A 272 -2.27 0.25 0.13
CA GLY A 272 -1.71 0.14 -1.22
C GLY A 272 -2.35 -0.97 -2.03
N THR A 273 -2.49 -2.17 -1.44
CA THR A 273 -3.11 -3.32 -2.12
C THR A 273 -4.56 -3.03 -2.51
N VAL A 274 -5.35 -2.46 -1.60
CA VAL A 274 -6.75 -2.10 -1.88
C VAL A 274 -6.84 -1.06 -3.00
N ALA A 275 -5.96 -0.06 -2.98
CA ALA A 275 -5.90 0.96 -4.01
C ALA A 275 -5.45 0.41 -5.38
N GLU A 276 -4.48 -0.53 -5.40
CA GLU A 276 -4.02 -1.21 -6.62
C GLU A 276 -5.12 -2.11 -7.21
N LEU A 277 -5.83 -2.87 -6.36
CA LEU A 277 -6.97 -3.70 -6.78
C LEU A 277 -8.10 -2.84 -7.37
N ALA A 278 -8.39 -1.69 -6.76
CA ALA A 278 -9.33 -0.72 -7.31
C ALA A 278 -8.87 -0.17 -8.66
N ALA A 279 -7.64 0.32 -8.75
CA ALA A 279 -7.10 0.91 -9.97
C ALA A 279 -7.08 -0.06 -11.15
N ILE A 280 -6.65 -1.31 -10.91
CA ILE A 280 -6.60 -2.35 -11.93
C ILE A 280 -7.99 -2.93 -12.21
N GLY A 281 -8.93 -2.84 -11.25
CA GLY A 281 -10.27 -3.41 -11.36
C GLY A 281 -10.24 -4.93 -11.18
N ARG A 282 -9.78 -5.42 -10.03
CA ARG A 282 -9.69 -6.87 -9.78
C ARG A 282 -10.60 -7.32 -8.63
N PRO A 283 -11.47 -8.31 -8.88
CA PRO A 283 -12.27 -8.92 -7.85
C PRO A 283 -11.38 -9.50 -6.76
N SER A 284 -11.75 -9.33 -5.50
CA SER A 284 -10.86 -9.79 -4.43
C SER A 284 -11.59 -10.34 -3.21
N ILE A 285 -10.93 -11.28 -2.54
CA ILE A 285 -11.21 -11.74 -1.18
C ILE A 285 -10.16 -11.08 -0.28
N LEU A 286 -10.61 -10.17 0.56
CA LEU A 286 -9.75 -9.39 1.44
C LEU A 286 -9.77 -9.95 2.85
N VAL A 287 -8.59 -10.29 3.37
CA VAL A 287 -8.40 -10.87 4.71
C VAL A 287 -7.60 -9.87 5.56
N PRO A 288 -8.29 -8.97 6.31
CA PRO A 288 -7.62 -7.98 7.15
C PRO A 288 -6.71 -8.63 8.20
N LEU A 289 -5.55 -8.01 8.46
CA LEU A 289 -4.66 -8.44 9.53
C LEU A 289 -5.31 -8.15 10.90
N PRO A 290 -5.51 -9.15 11.76
CA PRO A 290 -6.01 -8.92 13.10
C PRO A 290 -4.98 -8.16 13.94
N GLY A 291 -5.45 -7.29 14.82
CA GLY A 291 -4.57 -6.48 15.68
C GLY A 291 -3.76 -5.42 14.94
N ALA A 292 -4.04 -5.17 13.66
CA ALA A 292 -3.51 -4.02 12.96
C ALA A 292 -3.87 -2.74 13.73
N ILE A 293 -2.90 -1.83 13.83
CA ILE A 293 -3.04 -0.59 14.58
C ILE A 293 -4.27 0.15 14.08
N ASP A 294 -5.19 0.50 15.01
CA ASP A 294 -6.43 1.22 14.71
C ASP A 294 -7.38 0.50 13.72
N GLN A 295 -7.24 -0.82 13.52
CA GLN A 295 -8.03 -1.66 12.58
C GLN A 295 -8.03 -1.12 11.14
N ASP A 296 -6.95 -0.49 10.73
CA ASP A 296 -6.80 0.16 9.43
C ASP A 296 -7.12 -0.77 8.27
N GLN A 297 -6.63 -2.03 8.29
CA GLN A 297 -6.90 -3.00 7.22
C GLN A 297 -8.37 -3.38 7.10
N PHE A 298 -9.09 -3.47 8.23
CA PHE A 298 -10.52 -3.74 8.20
C PHE A 298 -11.29 -2.58 7.55
N ALA A 299 -10.91 -1.34 7.87
CA ALA A 299 -11.49 -0.14 7.28
C ALA A 299 -11.12 -0.01 5.78
N ASN A 300 -9.85 -0.29 5.42
CA ASN A 300 -9.39 -0.26 4.03
C ASN A 300 -10.17 -1.26 3.14
N ALA A 301 -10.39 -2.50 3.62
CA ALA A 301 -11.20 -3.48 2.89
C ALA A 301 -12.62 -2.96 2.62
N GLY A 302 -13.17 -2.18 3.56
CA GLY A 302 -14.50 -1.59 3.44
C GLY A 302 -14.70 -0.71 2.21
N VAL A 303 -13.64 -0.16 1.64
CA VAL A 303 -13.68 0.67 0.42
C VAL A 303 -14.22 -0.13 -0.76
N LEU A 304 -13.65 -1.31 -1.02
CA LEU A 304 -14.08 -2.17 -2.13
C LEU A 304 -15.35 -2.96 -1.78
N VAL A 305 -15.54 -3.33 -0.51
CA VAL A 305 -16.76 -4.03 -0.07
C VAL A 305 -18.00 -3.18 -0.26
N LYS A 306 -17.95 -1.88 0.06
CA LYS A 306 -19.09 -0.95 -0.09
C LYS A 306 -19.59 -0.83 -1.52
N VAL A 307 -18.72 -1.01 -2.50
CA VAL A 307 -19.05 -0.95 -3.93
C VAL A 307 -19.25 -2.34 -4.54
N ASN A 308 -19.23 -3.41 -3.74
CA ASN A 308 -19.27 -4.80 -4.20
C ASN A 308 -18.10 -5.22 -5.11
N GLY A 309 -16.95 -4.56 -4.99
CA GLY A 309 -15.71 -4.90 -5.72
C GLY A 309 -14.86 -5.97 -5.01
N ALA A 310 -15.17 -6.25 -3.76
CA ALA A 310 -14.50 -7.29 -2.95
C ALA A 310 -15.46 -7.91 -1.93
N ILE A 311 -15.11 -9.10 -1.45
CA ILE A 311 -15.63 -9.62 -0.19
C ILE A 311 -14.55 -9.50 0.88
N ARG A 312 -14.98 -9.31 2.13
CA ARG A 312 -14.07 -9.25 3.28
C ARG A 312 -14.35 -10.44 4.18
N ILE A 313 -13.30 -11.20 4.49
CA ILE A 313 -13.36 -12.30 5.44
C ILE A 313 -12.43 -11.96 6.60
N PRO A 314 -12.95 -11.67 7.82
CA PRO A 314 -12.13 -11.53 9.01
C PRO A 314 -11.23 -12.75 9.20
N GLN A 315 -10.00 -12.58 9.68
CA GLN A 315 -9.07 -13.71 9.80
C GLN A 315 -9.62 -14.84 10.69
N THR A 316 -10.44 -14.54 11.68
CA THR A 316 -11.11 -15.53 12.55
C THR A 316 -12.12 -16.41 11.81
N GLU A 317 -12.64 -15.93 10.67
CA GLU A 317 -13.58 -16.61 9.79
C GLU A 317 -12.90 -17.16 8.52
N PHE A 318 -11.62 -16.85 8.33
CA PHE A 318 -10.85 -17.28 7.17
C PHE A 318 -10.37 -18.72 7.37
N THR A 319 -11.27 -19.66 7.09
CA THR A 319 -11.05 -21.11 7.16
C THR A 319 -10.94 -21.70 5.76
N SER A 320 -10.37 -22.91 5.66
CA SER A 320 -10.28 -23.64 4.39
C SER A 320 -11.65 -23.90 3.78
N ASP A 321 -12.66 -24.25 4.60
CA ASP A 321 -14.02 -24.48 4.13
C ASP A 321 -14.67 -23.21 3.59
N ARG A 322 -14.52 -22.09 4.31
CA ARG A 322 -15.05 -20.80 3.87
C ARG A 322 -14.40 -20.35 2.56
N LEU A 323 -13.09 -20.43 2.44
CA LEU A 323 -12.39 -20.03 1.23
C LEU A 323 -12.74 -20.93 0.04
N ALA A 324 -12.85 -22.25 0.25
CA ALA A 324 -13.26 -23.19 -0.79
C ALA A 324 -14.67 -22.88 -1.30
N ALA A 325 -15.62 -22.60 -0.40
CA ALA A 325 -16.98 -22.22 -0.78
C ALA A 325 -17.01 -20.95 -1.63
N GLU A 326 -16.24 -19.91 -1.27
CA GLU A 326 -16.19 -18.67 -2.06
C GLU A 326 -15.53 -18.88 -3.43
N ILE A 327 -14.44 -19.65 -3.52
CA ILE A 327 -13.78 -19.95 -4.79
C ILE A 327 -14.74 -20.74 -5.70
N SER A 328 -15.45 -21.76 -5.16
CA SER A 328 -16.42 -22.57 -5.90
C SER A 328 -17.58 -21.72 -6.43
N ALA A 329 -18.11 -20.81 -5.60
CA ALA A 329 -19.17 -19.90 -6.00
C ALA A 329 -18.72 -18.96 -7.14
N PHE A 330 -17.51 -18.40 -7.07
CA PHE A 330 -16.95 -17.56 -8.13
C PHE A 330 -16.66 -18.35 -9.41
N ALA A 331 -16.21 -19.59 -9.30
CA ALA A 331 -16.00 -20.45 -10.46
C ALA A 331 -17.30 -20.81 -11.19
N ALA A 332 -18.41 -20.92 -10.45
CA ALA A 332 -19.74 -21.19 -10.99
C ALA A 332 -20.41 -19.95 -11.60
N GLU A 333 -20.04 -18.75 -11.14
CA GLU A 333 -20.67 -17.47 -11.52
C GLU A 333 -19.67 -16.47 -12.14
N PRO A 334 -19.12 -16.69 -13.33
CA PRO A 334 -18.17 -15.77 -13.96
C PRO A 334 -18.70 -14.33 -14.13
N ALA A 335 -20.00 -14.18 -14.35
CA ALA A 335 -20.65 -12.88 -14.45
C ALA A 335 -20.54 -12.06 -13.16
N ARG A 336 -20.56 -12.72 -11.99
CA ARG A 336 -20.35 -12.07 -10.69
C ARG A 336 -18.94 -11.50 -10.57
N LEU A 337 -17.91 -12.24 -11.03
CA LEU A 337 -16.54 -11.73 -11.08
C LEU A 337 -16.42 -10.50 -12.01
N ALA A 338 -17.08 -10.52 -13.17
CA ALA A 338 -17.09 -9.37 -14.09
C ALA A 338 -17.73 -8.13 -13.44
N ALA A 339 -18.86 -8.30 -12.76
CA ALA A 339 -19.53 -7.22 -12.04
C ALA A 339 -18.64 -6.65 -10.91
N MET A 340 -17.99 -7.52 -10.13
CA MET A 340 -17.05 -7.13 -9.09
C MET A 340 -15.84 -6.37 -9.66
N ALA A 341 -15.30 -6.82 -10.79
CA ALA A 341 -14.19 -6.14 -11.47
C ALA A 341 -14.57 -4.72 -11.89
N ALA A 342 -15.74 -4.55 -12.51
CA ALA A 342 -16.26 -3.24 -12.91
C ALA A 342 -16.48 -2.33 -11.69
N ALA A 343 -17.05 -2.87 -10.62
CA ALA A 343 -17.29 -2.13 -9.37
C ALA A 343 -15.96 -1.70 -8.70
N ALA A 344 -14.98 -2.59 -8.62
CA ALA A 344 -13.64 -2.27 -8.12
C ALA A 344 -12.98 -1.16 -8.96
N LYS A 345 -13.05 -1.29 -10.29
CA LYS A 345 -12.50 -0.30 -11.24
C LYS A 345 -13.11 1.08 -11.07
N GLY A 346 -14.43 1.14 -10.85
CA GLY A 346 -15.16 2.40 -10.61
C GLY A 346 -14.74 3.11 -9.31
N ALA A 347 -14.19 2.39 -8.33
CA ALA A 347 -13.65 2.96 -7.11
C ALA A 347 -12.18 3.41 -7.23
N GLY A 348 -11.49 3.01 -8.31
CA GLY A 348 -10.09 3.33 -8.55
C GLY A 348 -9.87 4.79 -8.93
N ARG A 349 -8.71 5.34 -8.54
CA ARG A 349 -8.29 6.69 -8.91
C ARG A 349 -6.89 6.65 -9.52
N LEU A 350 -6.75 7.04 -10.77
CA LEU A 350 -5.48 6.96 -11.50
C LEU A 350 -4.71 8.29 -11.51
N ASP A 351 -5.37 9.42 -11.29
CA ASP A 351 -4.83 10.79 -11.30
C ASP A 351 -4.26 11.25 -9.94
N ALA A 352 -4.09 10.33 -8.99
CA ALA A 352 -3.71 10.67 -7.61
C ALA A 352 -2.34 11.34 -7.49
N ALA A 353 -1.35 10.93 -8.29
CA ALA A 353 -0.02 11.55 -8.28
C ALA A 353 -0.07 12.99 -8.78
N GLU A 354 -0.85 13.25 -9.84
CA GLU A 354 -1.05 14.58 -10.40
C GLU A 354 -1.74 15.51 -9.40
N ARG A 355 -2.84 15.04 -8.78
CA ARG A 355 -3.56 15.81 -7.74
C ARG A 355 -2.70 16.12 -6.52
N LEU A 356 -1.86 15.15 -6.10
CA LEU A 356 -0.97 15.38 -4.98
C LEU A 356 0.14 16.36 -5.36
N ALA A 357 0.67 16.30 -6.58
CA ALA A 357 1.63 17.27 -7.09
C ALA A 357 1.00 18.69 -7.15
N ASP A 358 -0.24 18.83 -7.61
CA ASP A 358 -0.96 20.12 -7.59
C ASP A 358 -1.08 20.68 -6.17
N LEU A 359 -1.41 19.83 -5.19
CA LEU A 359 -1.46 20.23 -3.79
C LEU A 359 -0.08 20.68 -3.29
N VAL A 360 0.99 19.96 -3.64
CA VAL A 360 2.37 20.32 -3.26
C VAL A 360 2.76 21.68 -3.83
N VAL A 361 2.53 21.90 -5.11
CA VAL A 361 2.82 23.18 -5.80
C VAL A 361 2.05 24.32 -5.14
N LYS A 362 0.74 24.15 -4.92
CA LYS A 362 -0.11 25.13 -4.23
C LYS A 362 0.38 25.47 -2.83
N VAL A 363 0.77 24.49 -2.05
CA VAL A 363 1.22 24.67 -0.66
C VAL A 363 2.61 25.27 -0.58
N ALA A 364 3.48 24.94 -1.52
CA ALA A 364 4.83 25.50 -1.64
C ALA A 364 4.83 26.94 -2.19
N GLY A 365 3.78 27.35 -2.90
CA GLY A 365 3.69 28.69 -3.52
C GLY A 365 4.61 28.86 -4.73
N ILE A 366 4.78 27.80 -5.54
CA ILE A 366 5.68 27.71 -6.71
C ILE A 366 4.92 27.31 -7.96
#